data_e1b907b556bb52ed2178363c9dfc7ece
#
_entry.id   e1b907b556bb52ed2178363c9dfc7ece
#
_cell.length_a   1.000
_cell.length_b   1.000
_cell.length_c   1.000
_cell.angle_alpha   90.00
_cell.angle_beta   90.00
_cell.angle_gamma   90.00
#
_symmetry.space_group_name_H-M   'P 1'
#
loop_
_entity.id
_entity.type
_entity.pdbx_description
1 polymer ?
#
loop_
_entity_poly.entity_id
_entity_poly.type
_entity_poly.pdbx_seq_one_letter_code
_entity_poly.pdbx_strand_id
1 'polypeptide(L)'
;MKHFVKKLSCALLAMLMLLTVTACGESGGKSGVDVPEELKPYVIPWEKDVIAEAKEKGTMEFYFMASLGMDVGAEGSTEDPQKWGDSCLVVFPDGQTMLIDGGMSAYGPVLAENLRRLGVEALDYVVISHRHNDHTGGLWDILKTVPVGKVLYNGVVNENWSNPQRIEDALKRHKLDSQILSAGDSFTVGDVSVQILWPNEVEVGNSYDTSTELNNLSLVMRFDWGEFSALFTGDLYKQGEQKLLKTFADELDVDLVKIPHHGENTSSSADFGQAVSAEIAVATGNMAMNTATYYAYSKHGTRVLMDYADGYIHITGLPDGTVQWKASRERATDFYAGLDKAAGLD
;
A
#
# COMPACT_ATOMS: atom_id res chain seq x y z
N MET A 1 72.79 30.32 -1.31
CA MET A 1 72.69 28.89 -1.01
C MET A 1 71.64 28.66 0.05
N LYS A 2 70.37 28.77 -0.31
CA LYS A 2 69.21 28.39 0.53
C LYS A 2 68.03 28.32 -0.45
N HIS A 3 67.75 27.20 -1.07
CA HIS A 3 66.52 26.87 -1.78
C HIS A 3 66.71 25.57 -2.59
N PHE A 4 67.10 24.47 -1.90
CA PHE A 4 67.13 23.18 -2.61
C PHE A 4 66.87 21.97 -1.73
N VAL A 5 66.06 22.10 -0.66
CA VAL A 5 65.65 20.95 0.19
C VAL A 5 64.24 21.12 0.62
N LYS A 6 63.30 21.08 -0.30
CA LYS A 6 61.84 20.97 0.05
C LYS A 6 60.97 20.37 -1.06
N LYS A 7 61.51 19.48 -1.87
CA LYS A 7 60.68 18.78 -2.90
C LYS A 7 60.89 17.27 -2.99
N LEU A 8 61.36 16.64 -1.90
CA LEU A 8 61.57 15.18 -1.92
C LEU A 8 60.84 14.42 -0.80
N SER A 9 59.89 15.04 -0.10
CA SER A 9 59.16 14.37 0.99
C SER A 9 57.67 14.13 0.72
N CYS A 10 57.14 14.52 -0.45
CA CYS A 10 55.72 14.28 -0.78
C CYS A 10 55.47 13.15 -1.77
N ALA A 11 56.53 12.52 -2.31
CA ALA A 11 56.37 11.44 -3.29
C ALA A 11 56.49 10.03 -2.70
N LEU A 12 56.83 9.87 -1.42
CA LEU A 12 56.99 8.56 -0.78
C LEU A 12 55.79 8.19 0.15
N LEU A 13 54.82 9.09 0.39
CA LEU A 13 53.65 8.78 1.21
C LEU A 13 52.42 8.43 0.38
N ALA A 14 52.48 8.57 -0.95
CA ALA A 14 51.39 8.22 -1.85
C ALA A 14 51.50 6.79 -2.43
N MET A 15 52.52 6.04 -2.09
CA MET A 15 52.77 4.70 -2.64
C MET A 15 52.66 3.56 -1.63
N LEU A 16 52.18 3.84 -0.42
CA LEU A 16 52.00 2.82 0.65
C LEU A 16 50.54 2.65 1.07
N MET A 17 49.57 3.21 0.31
CA MET A 17 48.11 2.98 0.54
C MET A 17 47.41 2.26 -0.62
N LEU A 18 48.15 1.53 -1.44
CA LEU A 18 47.57 0.79 -2.58
C LEU A 18 47.82 -0.72 -2.53
N LEU A 19 48.04 -1.29 -1.34
CA LEU A 19 48.29 -2.74 -1.24
C LEU A 19 47.69 -3.35 0.03
N THR A 20 46.37 -3.10 0.31
CA THR A 20 45.56 -4.00 1.16
C THR A 20 44.07 -3.83 0.86
N VAL A 21 43.66 -4.08 -0.38
CA VAL A 21 42.30 -4.43 -0.68
C VAL A 21 42.32 -5.56 -1.73
N THR A 22 42.77 -6.70 -1.28
CA THR A 22 42.50 -7.97 -1.95
C THR A 22 42.22 -8.98 -0.87
N ALA A 23 41.02 -9.44 -0.89
CA ALA A 23 40.40 -10.53 -0.18
C ALA A 23 39.36 -10.06 0.84
N CYS A 24 38.14 -10.00 0.34
CA CYS A 24 37.01 -10.77 0.76
C CYS A 24 35.84 -10.33 -0.14
N GLY A 25 35.77 -10.91 -1.31
CA GLY A 25 34.56 -10.96 -2.08
C GLY A 25 33.68 -12.07 -1.47
N GLU A 26 33.11 -11.83 -0.31
CA GLU A 26 31.86 -12.46 0.04
C GLU A 26 30.78 -11.57 -0.58
N SER A 27 30.08 -12.13 -1.56
CA SER A 27 28.78 -11.68 -1.97
C SER A 27 27.92 -11.63 -0.69
N GLY A 28 27.84 -10.46 -0.07
CA GLY A 28 26.89 -10.21 1.00
C GLY A 28 25.49 -10.42 0.42
N GLY A 29 24.98 -11.63 0.55
CA GLY A 29 23.57 -11.88 0.38
C GLY A 29 22.86 -10.90 1.31
N LYS A 30 21.95 -10.07 0.77
CA LYS A 30 21.11 -9.19 1.56
C LYS A 30 20.49 -10.05 2.65
N SER A 31 20.77 -9.76 3.92
CA SER A 31 20.20 -10.52 5.02
C SER A 31 18.68 -10.37 4.91
N GLY A 32 17.99 -11.50 4.69
CA GLY A 32 16.52 -11.51 4.62
C GLY A 32 15.93 -10.96 5.91
N VAL A 33 14.70 -10.48 5.82
CA VAL A 33 13.93 -10.12 7.00
C VAL A 33 13.68 -11.38 7.83
N ASP A 34 13.80 -11.29 9.15
CA ASP A 34 13.50 -12.41 10.05
C ASP A 34 11.96 -12.58 10.15
N VAL A 35 11.42 -13.36 9.22
CA VAL A 35 10.00 -13.72 9.20
C VAL A 35 9.80 -14.95 10.08
N PRO A 36 8.91 -14.89 11.10
CA PRO A 36 8.54 -16.05 11.91
C PRO A 36 8.14 -17.25 11.04
N GLU A 37 8.49 -18.46 11.46
CA GLU A 37 8.31 -19.67 10.65
C GLU A 37 6.85 -19.88 10.23
N GLU A 38 5.92 -19.63 11.17
CA GLU A 38 4.48 -19.72 10.95
C GLU A 38 3.95 -18.69 9.94
N LEU A 39 4.68 -17.59 9.71
CA LEU A 39 4.29 -16.55 8.76
C LEU A 39 4.94 -16.68 7.39
N LYS A 40 5.94 -17.54 7.23
CA LYS A 40 6.62 -17.76 5.93
C LYS A 40 5.69 -18.18 4.79
N PRO A 41 4.65 -19.01 5.02
CA PRO A 41 3.70 -19.36 3.98
C PRO A 41 2.93 -18.17 3.38
N TYR A 42 2.92 -17.04 4.10
CA TYR A 42 2.20 -15.83 3.71
C TYR A 42 3.09 -14.79 3.02
N VAL A 43 4.34 -15.12 2.75
CA VAL A 43 5.23 -14.27 1.97
C VAL A 43 4.81 -14.33 0.50
N ILE A 44 4.80 -13.18 -0.18
CA ILE A 44 4.43 -13.07 -1.59
C ILE A 44 5.23 -14.07 -2.44
N PRO A 45 4.58 -14.81 -3.36
CA PRO A 45 5.26 -15.85 -4.14
C PRO A 45 6.18 -15.27 -5.22
N TRP A 46 6.06 -13.98 -5.53
CA TRP A 46 6.83 -13.31 -6.57
C TRP A 46 8.18 -12.84 -6.02
N GLU A 47 9.23 -12.97 -6.83
CA GLU A 47 10.54 -12.39 -6.53
C GLU A 47 11.04 -11.74 -7.82
N LYS A 48 11.11 -10.39 -7.83
CA LYS A 48 11.43 -9.61 -9.02
C LYS A 48 11.78 -8.16 -8.65
N ASP A 49 12.39 -7.45 -9.57
CA ASP A 49 12.63 -6.01 -9.45
C ASP A 49 11.47 -5.25 -10.11
N VAL A 50 10.45 -4.94 -9.31
CA VAL A 50 9.23 -4.27 -9.81
C VAL A 50 9.51 -2.83 -10.26
N ILE A 51 10.53 -2.19 -9.68
CA ILE A 51 10.92 -0.82 -10.02
C ILE A 51 11.53 -0.79 -11.41
N ALA A 52 12.48 -1.69 -11.68
CA ALA A 52 13.06 -1.80 -13.00
C ALA A 52 12.01 -2.20 -14.06
N GLU A 53 11.12 -3.12 -13.74
CA GLU A 53 10.04 -3.54 -14.64
C GLU A 53 9.08 -2.39 -14.99
N ALA A 54 8.62 -1.63 -14.00
CA ALA A 54 7.71 -0.50 -14.20
C ALA A 54 8.35 0.58 -15.08
N LYS A 55 9.61 0.92 -14.82
CA LYS A 55 10.39 1.89 -15.62
C LYS A 55 10.59 1.43 -17.06
N GLU A 56 10.95 0.17 -17.27
CA GLU A 56 11.17 -0.39 -18.60
C GLU A 56 9.89 -0.39 -19.44
N LYS A 57 8.77 -0.74 -18.81
CA LYS A 57 7.46 -0.86 -19.48
C LYS A 57 6.71 0.46 -19.56
N GLY A 58 7.08 1.45 -18.73
CA GLY A 58 6.33 2.69 -18.57
C GLY A 58 4.92 2.39 -18.04
N THR A 59 4.81 1.66 -16.94
CA THR A 59 3.54 1.23 -16.34
C THR A 59 3.43 1.71 -14.89
N MET A 60 2.21 1.89 -14.42
CA MET A 60 1.91 2.11 -13.01
C MET A 60 1.45 0.80 -12.37
N GLU A 61 2.12 0.36 -11.32
CA GLU A 61 1.90 -0.96 -10.74
C GLU A 61 1.38 -0.85 -9.31
N PHE A 62 0.41 -1.71 -8.97
CA PHE A 62 -0.20 -1.78 -7.65
C PHE A 62 -0.12 -3.21 -7.12
N TYR A 63 0.60 -3.41 -6.01
CA TYR A 63 0.72 -4.69 -5.33
C TYR A 63 -0.03 -4.66 -4.01
N PHE A 64 -1.19 -5.31 -3.94
CA PHE A 64 -1.95 -5.47 -2.70
C PHE A 64 -1.35 -6.61 -1.90
N MET A 65 -0.74 -6.29 -0.74
CA MET A 65 0.21 -7.16 -0.05
C MET A 65 -0.24 -7.65 1.32
N ALA A 66 -1.38 -7.20 1.81
CA ALA A 66 -1.87 -7.56 3.14
C ALA A 66 -2.67 -8.88 3.15
N SER A 67 -2.56 -9.66 2.08
CA SER A 67 -3.22 -10.96 2.02
C SER A 67 -2.44 -12.00 2.80
N LEU A 68 -3.11 -12.70 3.68
CA LEU A 68 -2.57 -13.87 4.36
C LEU A 68 -2.72 -15.15 3.55
N GLY A 69 -3.38 -15.09 2.41
CA GLY A 69 -3.52 -16.24 1.51
C GLY A 69 -3.99 -17.52 2.20
N MET A 70 -4.78 -17.40 3.25
CA MET A 70 -5.16 -18.52 4.09
C MET A 70 -5.88 -19.59 3.29
N ASP A 71 -5.52 -20.84 3.50
CA ASP A 71 -6.43 -21.99 3.35
C ASP A 71 -7.58 -21.88 4.38
N VAL A 72 -8.41 -20.85 4.19
CA VAL A 72 -9.62 -20.66 4.96
C VAL A 72 -10.61 -21.71 4.48
N GLY A 73 -10.64 -22.83 5.18
CA GLY A 73 -11.45 -23.97 4.84
C GLY A 73 -10.75 -25.31 5.03
N ALA A 74 -9.52 -25.35 5.53
CA ALA A 74 -8.99 -26.58 6.07
C ALA A 74 -9.92 -27.01 7.21
N GLU A 75 -10.68 -28.09 6.98
CA GLU A 75 -11.55 -28.68 7.99
C GLU A 75 -10.74 -28.87 9.30
N GLY A 76 -11.11 -28.11 10.33
CA GLY A 76 -10.50 -28.21 11.65
C GLY A 76 -9.72 -27.01 12.16
N SER A 77 -9.56 -25.94 11.41
CA SER A 77 -8.99 -24.70 11.93
C SER A 77 -10.03 -23.96 12.76
N THR A 78 -9.93 -24.07 14.09
CA THR A 78 -10.76 -23.34 15.06
C THR A 78 -10.18 -21.96 15.40
N GLU A 79 -9.01 -21.61 14.86
CA GLU A 79 -8.42 -20.31 15.05
C GLU A 79 -8.91 -19.38 13.93
N ASP A 80 -9.65 -18.37 14.36
CA ASP A 80 -10.07 -17.27 13.51
C ASP A 80 -8.80 -16.56 13.02
N PRO A 81 -8.41 -16.66 11.73
CA PRO A 81 -7.20 -16.01 11.27
C PRO A 81 -7.35 -14.51 11.52
N GLN A 82 -6.29 -13.87 11.97
CA GLN A 82 -6.32 -12.42 12.16
C GLN A 82 -6.65 -11.79 10.80
N LYS A 83 -7.78 -11.11 10.72
CA LYS A 83 -8.53 -10.93 9.48
C LYS A 83 -8.20 -9.65 8.75
N TRP A 84 -7.47 -8.74 9.38
CA TRP A 84 -7.52 -7.34 9.01
C TRP A 84 -6.16 -6.82 8.56
N GLY A 85 -6.18 -6.05 7.50
CA GLY A 85 -5.04 -5.24 7.16
C GLY A 85 -5.05 -4.75 5.71
N ASP A 86 -4.66 -3.51 5.54
CA ASP A 86 -4.42 -2.90 4.25
C ASP A 86 -2.93 -2.63 4.06
N SER A 87 -2.42 -3.05 2.93
CA SER A 87 -1.11 -2.60 2.45
C SER A 87 -1.05 -2.72 0.93
N CYS A 88 -0.78 -1.62 0.25
CA CYS A 88 -0.58 -1.59 -1.19
C CYS A 88 0.70 -0.86 -1.54
N LEU A 89 1.62 -1.54 -2.21
CA LEU A 89 2.77 -0.89 -2.85
C LEU A 89 2.34 -0.37 -4.21
N VAL A 90 2.53 0.93 -4.44
CA VAL A 90 2.41 1.58 -5.75
C VAL A 90 3.81 1.84 -6.28
N VAL A 91 4.09 1.38 -7.50
CA VAL A 91 5.32 1.71 -8.23
C VAL A 91 4.93 2.59 -9.40
N PHE A 92 5.46 3.80 -9.42
CA PHE A 92 5.18 4.80 -10.45
C PHE A 92 6.01 4.55 -11.71
N PRO A 93 5.59 5.08 -12.87
CA PRO A 93 6.26 4.85 -14.15
C PRO A 93 7.72 5.32 -14.18
N ASP A 94 8.08 6.30 -13.35
CA ASP A 94 9.45 6.81 -13.19
C ASP A 94 10.29 5.98 -12.18
N GLY A 95 9.66 4.99 -11.53
CA GLY A 95 10.27 4.09 -10.54
C GLY A 95 10.23 4.61 -9.11
N GLN A 96 9.61 5.75 -8.83
CA GLN A 96 9.30 6.13 -7.46
C GLN A 96 8.30 5.14 -6.84
N THR A 97 8.29 5.06 -5.51
CA THR A 97 7.52 4.07 -4.77
C THR A 97 6.69 4.71 -3.65
N MET A 98 5.46 4.23 -3.50
CA MET A 98 4.58 4.64 -2.42
C MET A 98 3.96 3.41 -1.77
N LEU A 99 4.09 3.30 -0.44
CA LEU A 99 3.36 2.30 0.33
C LEU A 99 2.13 2.96 0.96
N ILE A 100 0.95 2.48 0.60
CA ILE A 100 -0.32 2.92 1.20
C ILE A 100 -0.70 1.91 2.26
N ASP A 101 -0.68 2.33 3.51
CA ASP A 101 -0.89 1.56 4.72
C ASP A 101 0.12 0.40 4.94
N GLY A 102 0.19 -0.12 6.13
CA GLY A 102 1.17 -1.10 6.56
C GLY A 102 0.59 -2.37 7.18
N GLY A 103 -0.72 -2.56 7.09
CA GLY A 103 -1.38 -3.74 7.63
C GLY A 103 -1.29 -3.89 9.15
N MET A 104 -1.73 -5.03 9.65
CA MET A 104 -1.67 -5.40 11.06
C MET A 104 -0.23 -5.57 11.56
N SER A 105 0.00 -5.29 12.83
CA SER A 105 1.33 -5.42 13.45
C SER A 105 1.88 -6.86 13.39
N ALA A 106 1.02 -7.86 13.47
CA ALA A 106 1.45 -9.26 13.37
C ALA A 106 2.08 -9.61 12.01
N TYR A 107 1.76 -8.85 10.96
CA TYR A 107 2.21 -9.10 9.58
C TYR A 107 3.33 -8.19 9.12
N GLY A 108 3.78 -7.26 9.95
CA GLY A 108 4.89 -6.36 9.63
C GLY A 108 6.12 -7.07 9.05
N PRO A 109 6.60 -8.18 9.66
CA PRO A 109 7.72 -8.94 9.09
C PRO A 109 7.45 -9.51 7.69
N VAL A 110 6.21 -9.97 7.42
CA VAL A 110 5.81 -10.47 6.09
C VAL A 110 5.83 -9.34 5.07
N LEU A 111 5.26 -8.20 5.41
CA LEU A 111 5.23 -7.04 4.52
C LEU A 111 6.64 -6.52 4.21
N ALA A 112 7.52 -6.47 5.19
CA ALA A 112 8.92 -6.09 5.00
C ALA A 112 9.65 -7.08 4.06
N GLU A 113 9.41 -8.39 4.21
CA GLU A 113 9.95 -9.40 3.31
C GLU A 113 9.34 -9.30 1.90
N ASN A 114 8.03 -9.00 1.80
CA ASN A 114 7.38 -8.79 0.51
C ASN A 114 8.01 -7.61 -0.25
N LEU A 115 8.27 -6.48 0.41
CA LEU A 115 8.98 -5.36 -0.20
C LEU A 115 10.37 -5.76 -0.69
N ARG A 116 11.12 -6.50 0.13
CA ARG A 116 12.44 -7.02 -0.26
C ARG A 116 12.37 -7.93 -1.50
N ARG A 117 11.40 -8.84 -1.55
CA ARG A 117 11.20 -9.77 -2.68
C ARG A 117 10.80 -9.04 -3.97
N LEU A 118 10.11 -7.92 -3.82
CA LEU A 118 9.75 -7.03 -4.92
C LEU A 118 10.88 -6.06 -5.31
N GLY A 119 12.06 -6.19 -4.72
CA GLY A 119 13.23 -5.36 -5.04
C GLY A 119 13.18 -3.94 -4.47
N VAL A 120 12.28 -3.65 -3.53
CA VAL A 120 12.13 -2.33 -2.92
C VAL A 120 13.19 -2.15 -1.83
N GLU A 121 14.17 -1.30 -2.09
CA GLU A 121 15.27 -0.97 -1.15
C GLU A 121 14.98 0.27 -0.32
N ALA A 122 14.11 1.15 -0.81
CA ALA A 122 13.62 2.35 -0.13
C ALA A 122 12.20 2.67 -0.61
N LEU A 123 11.44 3.39 0.20
CA LEU A 123 10.14 3.94 -0.15
C LEU A 123 10.26 5.46 -0.24
N ASP A 124 9.86 6.06 -1.36
CA ASP A 124 9.81 7.50 -1.48
C ASP A 124 8.71 8.07 -0.59
N TYR A 125 7.57 7.39 -0.54
CA TYR A 125 6.43 7.77 0.26
C TYR A 125 5.84 6.60 1.05
N VAL A 126 5.36 6.91 2.26
CA VAL A 126 4.42 6.08 3.02
C VAL A 126 3.17 6.92 3.25
N VAL A 127 2.01 6.40 2.87
CA VAL A 127 0.72 7.02 3.14
C VAL A 127 0.02 6.26 4.25
N ILE A 128 -0.56 6.96 5.20
CA ILE A 128 -1.41 6.41 6.23
C ILE A 128 -2.81 6.92 5.98
N SER A 129 -3.69 6.04 5.53
CA SER A 129 -5.08 6.40 5.26
C SER A 129 -5.79 6.88 6.52
N HIS A 130 -5.67 6.13 7.60
CA HIS A 130 -6.19 6.46 8.93
C HIS A 130 -5.47 5.64 10.03
N ARG A 131 -5.86 5.81 11.28
CA ARG A 131 -5.09 5.40 12.47
C ARG A 131 -5.45 4.05 13.06
N HIS A 132 -6.18 3.19 12.39
CA HIS A 132 -6.41 1.83 12.89
C HIS A 132 -5.17 0.95 12.78
N ASN A 133 -5.08 -0.05 13.67
CA ASN A 133 -3.91 -0.94 13.76
C ASN A 133 -3.72 -1.80 12.51
N ASP A 134 -4.78 -2.16 11.84
CA ASP A 134 -4.80 -2.90 10.58
C ASP A 134 -4.34 -2.09 9.37
N HIS A 135 -4.06 -0.79 9.55
CA HIS A 135 -3.45 0.11 8.57
C HIS A 135 -2.05 0.58 8.99
N THR A 136 -1.80 0.66 10.29
CA THR A 136 -0.54 1.25 10.80
C THR A 136 0.36 0.27 11.52
N GLY A 137 -0.17 -0.88 11.93
CA GLY A 137 0.53 -1.78 12.85
C GLY A 137 1.84 -2.33 12.32
N GLY A 138 1.87 -2.76 11.06
CA GLY A 138 3.06 -3.33 10.43
C GLY A 138 4.12 -2.30 10.02
N LEU A 139 3.79 -1.01 10.00
CA LEU A 139 4.74 0.06 9.64
C LEU A 139 6.00 0.05 10.51
N TRP A 140 5.90 -0.40 11.76
CA TRP A 140 7.06 -0.48 12.65
C TRP A 140 8.16 -1.42 12.16
N ASP A 141 7.79 -2.56 11.60
CA ASP A 141 8.76 -3.50 11.04
C ASP A 141 9.28 -3.03 9.70
N ILE A 142 8.42 -2.40 8.89
CA ILE A 142 8.81 -1.77 7.63
C ILE A 142 9.82 -0.64 7.89
N LEU A 143 9.54 0.27 8.81
CA LEU A 143 10.43 1.40 9.15
C LEU A 143 11.78 0.99 9.76
N LYS A 144 11.91 -0.23 10.29
CA LYS A 144 13.18 -0.77 10.76
C LYS A 144 14.06 -1.29 9.62
N THR A 145 13.45 -1.71 8.52
CA THR A 145 14.10 -2.47 7.46
C THR A 145 14.21 -1.71 6.15
N VAL A 146 13.29 -0.77 5.90
CA VAL A 146 13.21 -0.02 4.65
C VAL A 146 13.27 1.48 4.95
N PRO A 147 14.26 2.22 4.41
CA PRO A 147 14.30 3.68 4.49
C PRO A 147 13.07 4.31 3.85
N VAL A 148 12.54 5.37 4.46
CA VAL A 148 11.36 6.11 3.99
C VAL A 148 11.71 7.57 3.78
N GLY A 149 11.36 8.13 2.62
CA GLY A 149 11.58 9.52 2.27
C GLY A 149 10.61 10.46 2.98
N LYS A 150 9.29 10.23 2.82
CA LYS A 150 8.25 11.09 3.39
C LYS A 150 7.03 10.28 3.83
N VAL A 151 6.40 10.70 4.93
CA VAL A 151 5.13 10.15 5.43
C VAL A 151 3.99 11.15 5.19
N LEU A 152 2.92 10.68 4.57
CA LEU A 152 1.72 11.45 4.26
C LEU A 152 0.55 10.91 5.09
N TYR A 153 -0.21 11.77 5.75
CA TYR A 153 -1.32 11.34 6.61
C TYR A 153 -2.31 12.49 6.88
N ASN A 154 -3.44 12.20 7.50
CA ASN A 154 -4.53 13.17 7.73
C ASN A 154 -4.38 14.05 8.99
N GLY A 155 -3.31 13.91 9.76
CA GLY A 155 -3.07 14.71 10.97
C GLY A 155 -3.88 14.31 12.21
N VAL A 156 -4.75 13.32 12.11
CA VAL A 156 -5.55 12.81 13.24
C VAL A 156 -4.64 12.15 14.27
N VAL A 157 -4.89 12.42 15.55
CA VAL A 157 -4.26 11.75 16.68
C VAL A 157 -5.28 10.83 17.34
N ASN A 158 -4.86 9.66 17.74
CA ASN A 158 -5.68 8.74 18.52
C ASN A 158 -5.01 8.48 19.88
N GLU A 159 -5.37 9.27 20.89
CA GLU A 159 -4.75 9.20 22.21
C GLU A 159 -5.27 8.06 23.08
N ASN A 160 -6.49 7.58 22.81
CA ASN A 160 -7.20 6.63 23.67
C ASN A 160 -6.92 5.17 23.31
N TRP A 161 -6.30 4.91 22.17
CA TRP A 161 -5.91 3.55 21.82
C TRP A 161 -4.56 3.21 22.44
N SER A 162 -4.55 2.11 23.18
CA SER A 162 -3.37 1.54 23.85
C SER A 162 -2.31 0.98 22.88
N ASN A 163 -2.31 1.43 21.61
CA ASN A 163 -1.25 1.05 20.70
C ASN A 163 0.03 1.81 21.11
N PRO A 164 1.06 1.13 21.64
CA PRO A 164 2.31 1.77 22.06
C PRO A 164 3.10 2.34 20.89
N GLN A 165 2.59 2.17 19.66
CA GLN A 165 3.29 2.49 18.42
C GLN A 165 2.62 3.70 17.76
N ARG A 166 2.75 4.85 18.39
CA ARG A 166 2.25 6.10 17.81
C ARG A 166 3.06 6.49 16.59
N ILE A 167 2.38 6.91 15.53
CA ILE A 167 3.03 7.40 14.31
C ILE A 167 3.95 8.57 14.62
N GLU A 168 3.54 9.48 15.49
CA GLU A 168 4.37 10.61 15.93
C GLU A 168 5.68 10.15 16.56
N ASP A 169 5.65 9.06 17.33
CA ASP A 169 6.84 8.48 17.92
C ASP A 169 7.74 7.84 16.86
N ALA A 170 7.15 7.22 15.84
CA ALA A 170 7.88 6.69 14.69
C ALA A 170 8.53 7.81 13.88
N LEU A 171 7.77 8.85 13.52
CA LEU A 171 8.27 10.02 12.79
C LEU A 171 9.44 10.64 13.51
N LYS A 172 9.32 10.86 14.83
CA LYS A 172 10.37 11.42 15.67
C LYS A 172 11.58 10.51 15.80
N ARG A 173 11.37 9.21 16.05
CA ARG A 173 12.43 8.21 16.25
C ARG A 173 13.28 8.03 15.00
N HIS A 174 12.62 7.93 13.85
CA HIS A 174 13.26 7.71 12.56
C HIS A 174 13.60 9.02 11.85
N LYS A 175 13.28 10.19 12.44
CA LYS A 175 13.51 11.54 11.87
C LYS A 175 12.91 11.66 10.47
N LEU A 176 11.72 11.13 10.27
CA LEU A 176 11.03 11.13 8.99
C LEU A 176 10.42 12.49 8.71
N ASP A 177 10.53 12.94 7.45
CA ASP A 177 9.74 14.05 6.93
C ASP A 177 8.27 13.63 6.85
N SER A 178 7.36 14.54 7.15
CA SER A 178 5.94 14.24 7.11
C SER A 178 5.12 15.42 6.64
N GLN A 179 4.00 15.11 6.00
CA GLN A 179 3.04 16.10 5.53
C GLN A 179 1.62 15.67 5.88
N ILE A 180 0.85 16.61 6.42
CA ILE A 180 -0.59 16.45 6.66
C ILE A 180 -1.31 16.82 5.38
N LEU A 181 -2.28 15.99 5.00
CA LEU A 181 -3.09 16.14 3.80
C LEU A 181 -4.58 16.22 4.14
N SER A 182 -5.31 17.02 3.37
CA SER A 182 -6.76 17.22 3.46
C SER A 182 -7.36 17.41 2.05
N ALA A 183 -8.68 17.34 1.95
CA ALA A 183 -9.36 17.57 0.68
C ALA A 183 -8.99 18.90 0.04
N GLY A 184 -8.68 18.86 -1.26
CA GLY A 184 -8.19 19.98 -2.03
C GLY A 184 -6.66 20.04 -2.16
N ASP A 185 -5.92 19.29 -1.32
CA ASP A 185 -4.48 19.14 -1.53
C ASP A 185 -4.21 18.27 -2.76
N SER A 186 -3.12 18.57 -3.44
CA SER A 186 -2.63 17.78 -4.57
C SER A 186 -1.12 17.83 -4.66
N PHE A 187 -0.53 16.79 -5.23
CA PHE A 187 0.89 16.72 -5.55
C PHE A 187 1.11 15.81 -6.76
N THR A 188 2.32 15.78 -7.29
CA THR A 188 2.69 14.88 -8.38
C THR A 188 3.80 13.94 -7.95
N VAL A 189 3.80 12.73 -8.51
CA VAL A 189 4.89 11.77 -8.45
C VAL A 189 5.25 11.43 -9.89
N GLY A 190 6.39 11.95 -10.37
CA GLY A 190 6.66 11.97 -11.80
C GLY A 190 5.53 12.66 -12.58
N ASP A 191 4.98 11.96 -13.56
CA ASP A 191 3.87 12.46 -14.40
C ASP A 191 2.47 12.08 -13.83
N VAL A 192 2.40 11.41 -12.68
CA VAL A 192 1.14 11.02 -12.03
C VAL A 192 0.66 12.14 -11.12
N SER A 193 -0.57 12.60 -11.30
CA SER A 193 -1.24 13.53 -10.39
C SER A 193 -1.89 12.76 -9.25
N VAL A 194 -1.76 13.25 -8.03
CA VAL A 194 -2.44 12.70 -6.84
C VAL A 194 -3.26 13.81 -6.22
N GLN A 195 -4.57 13.59 -6.10
CA GLN A 195 -5.51 14.52 -5.51
C GLN A 195 -6.11 13.92 -4.23
N ILE A 196 -6.27 14.74 -3.20
CA ILE A 196 -6.94 14.36 -1.97
C ILE A 196 -8.39 14.83 -2.03
N LEU A 197 -9.32 13.88 -2.08
CA LEU A 197 -10.75 14.18 -2.13
C LEU A 197 -11.37 14.24 -0.74
N TRP A 198 -10.76 13.59 0.28
CA TRP A 198 -11.27 13.49 1.64
C TRP A 198 -10.13 13.18 2.63
N PRO A 199 -10.23 13.53 3.94
CA PRO A 199 -11.30 14.30 4.56
C PRO A 199 -11.20 15.79 4.26
N ASN A 200 -12.32 16.48 4.36
CA ASN A 200 -12.30 17.94 4.51
C ASN A 200 -11.54 18.28 5.81
N GLU A 201 -11.46 19.48 6.20
CA GLU A 201 -10.68 19.91 7.37
C GLU A 201 -10.79 18.96 8.56
N VAL A 202 -9.64 18.43 9.00
CA VAL A 202 -9.47 17.73 10.26
C VAL A 202 -8.80 18.71 11.23
N GLU A 203 -9.32 18.82 12.44
CA GLU A 203 -8.60 19.57 13.47
C GLU A 203 -7.35 18.77 13.85
N VAL A 204 -6.23 19.22 13.33
CA VAL A 204 -4.92 18.56 13.52
C VAL A 204 -4.62 18.45 15.02
N GLY A 205 -4.29 17.23 15.45
CA GLY A 205 -3.99 16.94 16.85
C GLY A 205 -5.22 16.66 17.71
N ASN A 206 -6.45 16.74 17.17
CA ASN A 206 -7.61 16.26 17.90
C ASN A 206 -7.64 14.74 17.98
N SER A 207 -8.02 14.22 19.13
CA SER A 207 -8.30 12.81 19.34
C SER A 207 -9.73 12.50 18.90
N TYR A 208 -9.85 11.42 18.16
CA TYR A 208 -11.14 10.83 17.76
C TYR A 208 -11.23 9.44 18.38
N ASP A 209 -12.31 9.18 19.10
CA ASP A 209 -12.37 8.07 20.06
C ASP A 209 -13.14 6.86 19.56
N THR A 210 -13.84 6.98 18.43
CA THR A 210 -14.64 5.89 17.87
C THR A 210 -14.08 5.40 16.53
N SER A 211 -14.20 4.09 16.28
CA SER A 211 -13.85 3.52 14.97
C SER A 211 -14.61 4.18 13.83
N THR A 212 -15.88 4.57 14.06
CA THR A 212 -16.68 5.29 13.05
C THR A 212 -16.08 6.63 12.67
N GLU A 213 -15.61 7.39 13.66
CA GLU A 213 -14.97 8.71 13.40
C GLU A 213 -13.66 8.52 12.66
N LEU A 214 -12.79 7.60 13.13
CA LEU A 214 -11.50 7.34 12.51
C LEU A 214 -11.64 6.87 11.07
N ASN A 215 -12.56 5.93 10.80
CA ASN A 215 -12.81 5.44 9.45
C ASN A 215 -13.38 6.52 8.54
N ASN A 216 -14.30 7.35 9.03
CA ASN A 216 -14.83 8.47 8.26
C ASN A 216 -13.82 9.61 8.01
N LEU A 217 -12.64 9.54 8.59
CA LEU A 217 -11.52 10.44 8.34
C LEU A 217 -10.40 9.80 7.51
N SER A 218 -10.63 8.64 6.90
CA SER A 218 -9.69 8.03 5.96
C SER A 218 -9.33 9.00 4.84
N LEU A 219 -8.05 9.08 4.49
CA LEU A 219 -7.63 9.77 3.27
C LEU A 219 -8.22 9.05 2.05
N VAL A 220 -8.96 9.81 1.24
CA VAL A 220 -9.39 9.36 -0.08
C VAL A 220 -8.52 10.04 -1.11
N MET A 221 -7.77 9.25 -1.86
CA MET A 221 -6.79 9.70 -2.84
C MET A 221 -7.19 9.24 -4.23
N ARG A 222 -7.23 10.17 -5.18
CA ARG A 222 -7.37 9.90 -6.59
C ARG A 222 -6.00 10.06 -7.28
N PHE A 223 -5.65 9.08 -8.09
CA PHE A 223 -4.47 9.08 -8.95
C PHE A 223 -4.92 9.23 -10.39
N ASP A 224 -4.29 10.13 -11.15
CA ASP A 224 -4.55 10.32 -12.58
C ASP A 224 -3.24 10.28 -13.36
N TRP A 225 -3.19 9.45 -14.40
CA TRP A 225 -2.05 9.31 -15.29
C TRP A 225 -2.47 8.99 -16.73
N GLY A 226 -2.37 9.97 -17.61
CA GLY A 226 -2.95 9.86 -18.95
C GLY A 226 -4.46 9.68 -18.88
N GLU A 227 -4.96 8.57 -19.43
CA GLU A 227 -6.38 8.18 -19.31
C GLU A 227 -6.64 7.21 -18.15
N PHE A 228 -5.59 6.70 -17.50
CA PHE A 228 -5.72 5.80 -16.33
C PHE A 228 -5.98 6.58 -15.05
N SER A 229 -6.87 6.05 -14.23
CA SER A 229 -7.21 6.61 -12.92
C SER A 229 -7.43 5.52 -11.85
N ALA A 230 -7.08 5.86 -10.60
CA ALA A 230 -7.28 4.98 -9.46
C ALA A 230 -7.79 5.75 -8.23
N LEU A 231 -8.62 5.10 -7.41
CA LEU A 231 -9.17 5.66 -6.18
C LEU A 231 -8.85 4.77 -4.97
N PHE A 232 -8.16 5.32 -4.00
CA PHE A 232 -7.89 4.68 -2.71
C PHE A 232 -8.75 5.35 -1.64
N THR A 233 -9.52 4.57 -0.90
CA THR A 233 -10.60 5.07 -0.04
C THR A 233 -10.36 4.86 1.44
N GLY A 234 -9.26 4.17 1.82
CA GLY A 234 -9.07 3.68 3.18
C GLY A 234 -10.30 2.89 3.64
N ASP A 235 -10.78 3.21 4.83
CA ASP A 235 -11.94 2.56 5.44
C ASP A 235 -13.17 3.47 5.53
N LEU A 236 -13.34 4.34 4.56
CA LEU A 236 -14.44 5.30 4.53
C LEU A 236 -15.79 4.59 4.68
N TYR A 237 -16.61 5.04 5.63
CA TYR A 237 -17.98 4.53 5.83
C TYR A 237 -18.99 5.24 4.93
N LYS A 238 -20.20 4.69 4.83
CA LYS A 238 -21.32 5.22 4.03
C LYS A 238 -21.62 6.71 4.29
N GLN A 239 -21.37 7.19 5.52
CA GLN A 239 -21.55 8.61 5.84
C GLN A 239 -20.52 9.50 5.12
N GLY A 240 -19.30 9.04 5.01
CA GLY A 240 -18.24 9.70 4.25
C GLY A 240 -18.49 9.59 2.74
N GLU A 241 -18.88 8.41 2.25
CA GLU A 241 -19.27 8.20 0.85
C GLU A 241 -20.37 9.19 0.40
N GLN A 242 -21.42 9.39 1.22
CA GLN A 242 -22.48 10.36 0.92
C GLN A 242 -21.98 11.80 0.77
N LYS A 243 -20.95 12.16 1.54
CA LYS A 243 -20.33 13.48 1.42
C LYS A 243 -19.45 13.59 0.17
N LEU A 244 -18.70 12.53 -0.17
CA LEU A 244 -17.96 12.46 -1.42
C LEU A 244 -18.89 12.56 -2.63
N LEU A 245 -19.97 11.77 -2.68
CA LEU A 245 -20.99 11.79 -3.74
C LEU A 245 -21.61 13.18 -3.93
N LYS A 246 -21.80 13.91 -2.84
CA LYS A 246 -22.35 15.27 -2.90
C LYS A 246 -21.37 16.29 -3.45
N THR A 247 -20.07 16.11 -3.21
CA THR A 247 -19.05 17.14 -3.47
C THR A 247 -18.21 16.81 -4.71
N PHE A 248 -17.93 15.54 -4.95
CA PHE A 248 -16.94 15.04 -5.91
C PHE A 248 -17.48 13.94 -6.84
N ALA A 249 -18.81 13.92 -7.10
CA ALA A 249 -19.41 12.84 -7.89
C ALA A 249 -18.71 12.63 -9.26
N ASP A 250 -18.34 13.72 -9.93
CA ASP A 250 -17.71 13.69 -11.24
C ASP A 250 -16.22 13.24 -11.19
N GLU A 251 -15.61 13.24 -10.01
CA GLU A 251 -14.24 12.77 -9.80
C GLU A 251 -14.16 11.34 -9.26
N LEU A 252 -15.29 10.65 -9.07
CA LEU A 252 -15.29 9.28 -8.51
C LEU A 252 -15.17 8.20 -9.57
N ASP A 253 -15.49 8.47 -10.83
CA ASP A 253 -15.33 7.53 -11.94
C ASP A 253 -13.84 7.26 -12.17
N VAL A 254 -13.44 5.98 -12.06
CA VAL A 254 -12.02 5.55 -12.13
C VAL A 254 -11.91 4.14 -12.71
N ASP A 255 -10.73 3.77 -13.18
CA ASP A 255 -10.46 2.43 -13.71
C ASP A 255 -10.19 1.41 -12.59
N LEU A 256 -9.54 1.84 -11.50
CA LEU A 256 -9.21 1.01 -10.34
C LEU A 256 -9.74 1.65 -9.06
N VAL A 257 -10.44 0.87 -8.23
CA VAL A 257 -10.80 1.30 -6.88
C VAL A 257 -10.34 0.29 -5.81
N LYS A 258 -9.70 0.78 -4.74
CA LYS A 258 -9.61 0.04 -3.49
C LYS A 258 -10.94 0.19 -2.76
N ILE A 259 -11.67 -0.90 -2.58
CA ILE A 259 -12.99 -0.91 -1.94
C ILE A 259 -12.88 -0.44 -0.48
N PRO A 260 -13.75 0.49 -0.03
CA PRO A 260 -13.69 1.00 1.34
C PRO A 260 -13.92 -0.12 2.37
N HIS A 261 -13.22 0.01 3.51
CA HIS A 261 -13.39 -0.81 4.71
C HIS A 261 -13.47 -2.32 4.40
N HIS A 262 -12.48 -2.82 3.65
CA HIS A 262 -12.30 -4.23 3.31
C HIS A 262 -13.52 -4.90 2.61
N GLY A 263 -14.49 -4.14 2.18
CA GLY A 263 -15.74 -4.66 1.63
C GLY A 263 -16.81 -5.00 2.67
N GLU A 264 -16.69 -4.49 3.89
CA GLU A 264 -17.69 -4.63 4.93
C GLU A 264 -18.97 -3.85 4.64
N ASN A 265 -20.08 -4.28 5.28
CA ASN A 265 -21.41 -3.67 5.13
C ASN A 265 -21.52 -2.23 5.66
N THR A 266 -20.53 -1.73 6.38
CA THR A 266 -20.44 -0.34 6.86
C THR A 266 -20.13 0.67 5.77
N SER A 267 -19.62 0.19 4.63
CA SER A 267 -19.23 0.96 3.45
C SER A 267 -19.91 0.46 2.18
N SER A 268 -19.49 0.99 1.04
CA SER A 268 -19.88 0.54 -0.30
C SER A 268 -21.38 0.61 -0.54
N SER A 269 -21.94 1.80 -0.41
CA SER A 269 -23.34 2.06 -0.82
C SER A 269 -23.52 1.82 -2.32
N ALA A 270 -24.72 1.44 -2.72
CA ALA A 270 -25.05 1.22 -4.12
C ALA A 270 -24.77 2.45 -5.00
N ASP A 271 -25.06 3.64 -4.47
CA ASP A 271 -24.82 4.91 -5.17
C ASP A 271 -23.31 5.19 -5.32
N PHE A 272 -22.52 4.82 -4.31
CA PHE A 272 -21.05 4.96 -4.37
C PHE A 272 -20.46 3.99 -5.40
N GLY A 273 -20.83 2.71 -5.36
CA GLY A 273 -20.38 1.73 -6.37
C GLY A 273 -20.77 2.13 -7.80
N GLN A 274 -21.97 2.73 -7.98
CA GLN A 274 -22.39 3.25 -9.27
C GLN A 274 -21.57 4.46 -9.72
N ALA A 275 -21.26 5.40 -8.82
CA ALA A 275 -20.51 6.60 -9.16
C ALA A 275 -19.04 6.27 -9.46
N VAL A 276 -18.47 5.30 -8.76
CA VAL A 276 -17.08 4.86 -8.99
C VAL A 276 -16.93 4.13 -10.31
N SER A 277 -17.89 3.32 -10.71
CA SER A 277 -17.99 2.65 -12.04
C SER A 277 -16.69 1.98 -12.52
N ALA A 278 -15.84 1.53 -11.61
CA ALA A 278 -14.49 1.05 -11.90
C ALA A 278 -14.49 -0.20 -12.80
N GLU A 279 -13.46 -0.35 -13.62
CA GLU A 279 -13.20 -1.61 -14.32
C GLU A 279 -12.82 -2.70 -13.32
N ILE A 280 -11.93 -2.36 -12.36
CA ILE A 280 -11.48 -3.28 -11.30
C ILE A 280 -11.70 -2.65 -9.93
N ALA A 281 -12.28 -3.43 -9.02
CA ALA A 281 -12.41 -3.08 -7.61
C ALA A 281 -11.71 -4.14 -6.75
N VAL A 282 -10.86 -3.71 -5.81
CA VAL A 282 -10.07 -4.59 -4.94
C VAL A 282 -10.50 -4.44 -3.50
N ALA A 283 -10.95 -5.52 -2.89
CA ALA A 283 -11.14 -5.64 -1.45
C ALA A 283 -9.93 -6.30 -0.79
N THR A 284 -9.55 -5.78 0.34
CA THR A 284 -8.38 -6.19 1.13
C THR A 284 -8.82 -6.65 2.53
N GLY A 285 -7.87 -7.09 3.37
CA GLY A 285 -8.15 -7.41 4.76
C GLY A 285 -8.41 -8.89 5.04
N ASN A 286 -8.22 -9.74 4.05
CA ASN A 286 -8.40 -11.20 4.15
C ASN A 286 -9.77 -11.61 4.71
N MET A 287 -10.82 -10.94 4.25
CA MET A 287 -12.21 -11.17 4.68
C MET A 287 -13.11 -11.53 3.51
N ALA A 288 -14.09 -12.39 3.79
CA ALA A 288 -15.18 -12.62 2.86
C ALA A 288 -16.04 -11.35 2.75
N MET A 289 -16.10 -10.78 1.57
CA MET A 289 -16.91 -9.59 1.31
C MET A 289 -18.41 -9.86 1.50
N ASN A 290 -19.11 -8.88 2.04
CA ASN A 290 -20.56 -8.94 2.09
C ASN A 290 -21.16 -8.94 0.67
N THR A 291 -22.15 -9.79 0.43
CA THR A 291 -22.80 -9.94 -0.90
C THR A 291 -23.37 -8.62 -1.42
N ALA A 292 -23.96 -7.80 -0.55
CA ALA A 292 -24.49 -6.49 -0.98
C ALA A 292 -23.38 -5.55 -1.43
N THR A 293 -22.22 -5.58 -0.77
CA THR A 293 -21.02 -4.83 -1.19
C THR A 293 -20.51 -5.34 -2.53
N TYR A 294 -20.41 -6.66 -2.70
CA TYR A 294 -20.02 -7.26 -3.97
C TYR A 294 -20.92 -6.75 -5.11
N TYR A 295 -22.23 -6.81 -4.95
CA TYR A 295 -23.18 -6.34 -5.96
C TYR A 295 -23.17 -4.82 -6.17
N ALA A 296 -22.73 -4.01 -5.19
CA ALA A 296 -22.62 -2.58 -5.39
C ALA A 296 -21.68 -2.22 -6.56
N TYR A 297 -20.68 -3.07 -6.81
CA TYR A 297 -19.74 -2.90 -7.92
C TYR A 297 -20.05 -3.83 -9.10
N SER A 298 -20.19 -5.14 -8.89
CA SER A 298 -20.26 -6.13 -9.96
C SER A 298 -21.47 -5.95 -10.89
N LYS A 299 -22.61 -5.45 -10.38
CA LYS A 299 -23.79 -5.17 -11.22
C LYS A 299 -23.58 -4.09 -12.28
N HIS A 300 -22.51 -3.32 -12.19
CA HIS A 300 -22.12 -2.29 -13.15
C HIS A 300 -21.03 -2.78 -14.11
N GLY A 301 -20.68 -4.07 -14.07
CA GLY A 301 -19.63 -4.66 -14.92
C GLY A 301 -18.25 -4.64 -14.31
N THR A 302 -18.09 -4.13 -13.08
CA THR A 302 -16.83 -4.10 -12.38
C THR A 302 -16.33 -5.50 -12.04
N ARG A 303 -15.08 -5.82 -12.38
CA ARG A 303 -14.40 -7.01 -11.87
C ARG A 303 -14.02 -6.77 -10.41
N VAL A 304 -14.61 -7.54 -9.51
CA VAL A 304 -14.30 -7.46 -8.06
C VAL A 304 -13.27 -8.52 -7.71
N LEU A 305 -12.11 -8.09 -7.27
CA LEU A 305 -11.04 -8.92 -6.72
C LEU A 305 -11.01 -8.77 -5.21
N MET A 306 -10.64 -9.83 -4.49
CA MET A 306 -10.49 -9.78 -3.04
C MET A 306 -9.36 -10.70 -2.60
N ASP A 307 -8.49 -10.20 -1.76
CA ASP A 307 -7.31 -10.92 -1.28
C ASP A 307 -7.68 -12.22 -0.56
N TYR A 308 -8.83 -12.27 0.08
CA TYR A 308 -9.40 -13.47 0.68
C TYR A 308 -9.53 -14.63 -0.31
N ALA A 309 -10.03 -14.35 -1.51
CA ALA A 309 -10.30 -15.34 -2.55
C ALA A 309 -9.15 -15.48 -3.56
N ASP A 310 -8.55 -14.36 -3.94
CA ASP A 310 -7.57 -14.23 -5.01
C ASP A 310 -6.11 -14.28 -4.50
N GLY A 311 -5.90 -14.18 -3.20
CA GLY A 311 -4.56 -14.08 -2.62
C GLY A 311 -3.93 -12.71 -2.89
N TYR A 312 -2.64 -12.68 -3.16
CA TYR A 312 -1.96 -11.45 -3.58
C TYR A 312 -2.45 -10.98 -4.93
N ILE A 313 -2.76 -9.70 -5.04
CA ILE A 313 -3.32 -9.09 -6.25
C ILE A 313 -2.31 -8.06 -6.79
N HIS A 314 -2.03 -8.16 -8.07
CA HIS A 314 -1.18 -7.24 -8.80
C HIS A 314 -1.98 -6.61 -9.93
N ILE A 315 -2.08 -5.28 -9.96
CA ILE A 315 -2.74 -4.50 -11.00
C ILE A 315 -1.69 -3.67 -11.73
N THR A 316 -1.80 -3.63 -13.05
CA THR A 316 -0.99 -2.79 -13.93
C THR A 316 -1.91 -1.81 -14.63
N GLY A 317 -1.69 -0.51 -14.44
CA GLY A 317 -2.33 0.56 -15.19
C GLY A 317 -1.42 1.06 -16.32
N LEU A 318 -2.01 1.38 -17.48
CA LEU A 318 -1.34 1.96 -18.62
C LEU A 318 -1.89 3.37 -18.93
N PRO A 319 -1.09 4.27 -19.54
CA PRO A 319 -1.51 5.64 -19.74
C PRO A 319 -2.64 5.82 -20.76
N ASP A 320 -3.04 4.76 -21.48
CA ASP A 320 -4.19 4.73 -22.38
C ASP A 320 -5.48 4.25 -21.69
N GLY A 321 -5.50 4.13 -20.35
CA GLY A 321 -6.62 3.66 -19.56
C GLY A 321 -6.72 2.13 -19.43
N THR A 322 -5.88 1.38 -20.13
CA THR A 322 -5.91 -0.08 -20.04
C THR A 322 -5.49 -0.55 -18.65
N VAL A 323 -6.28 -1.47 -18.07
CA VAL A 323 -5.99 -2.12 -16.79
C VAL A 323 -5.74 -3.60 -17.00
N GLN A 324 -4.69 -4.12 -16.39
CA GLN A 324 -4.39 -5.56 -16.37
C GLN A 324 -4.29 -6.03 -14.92
N TRP A 325 -4.58 -7.28 -14.66
CA TRP A 325 -4.49 -7.82 -13.32
C TRP A 325 -3.95 -9.25 -13.30
N LYS A 326 -3.37 -9.61 -12.16
CA LYS A 326 -2.95 -10.97 -11.83
C LYS A 326 -3.28 -11.22 -10.37
N ALA A 327 -3.62 -12.46 -10.05
CA ALA A 327 -3.83 -12.92 -8.70
C ALA A 327 -2.92 -14.13 -8.42
N SER A 328 -2.56 -14.37 -7.18
CA SER A 328 -1.72 -15.50 -6.79
C SER A 328 -2.52 -16.79 -6.59
N ARG A 329 -3.84 -16.72 -6.66
CA ARG A 329 -4.76 -17.83 -6.45
C ARG A 329 -5.86 -17.83 -7.52
N GLU A 330 -6.35 -19.00 -7.88
CA GLU A 330 -7.50 -19.19 -8.77
C GLU A 330 -8.80 -19.32 -7.96
N ARG A 331 -9.84 -18.64 -8.42
CA ARG A 331 -11.18 -18.66 -7.79
C ARG A 331 -12.07 -19.84 -8.20
N ALA A 332 -11.62 -20.78 -9.01
CA ALA A 332 -12.47 -21.77 -9.66
C ALA A 332 -13.41 -22.56 -8.72
N THR A 333 -13.11 -22.61 -7.43
CA THR A 333 -13.91 -23.30 -6.40
C THR A 333 -14.48 -22.36 -5.34
N ASP A 334 -14.32 -21.07 -5.50
CA ASP A 334 -14.72 -20.05 -4.55
C ASP A 334 -16.22 -19.73 -4.65
N PHE A 335 -16.82 -19.34 -3.54
CA PHE A 335 -18.19 -18.87 -3.47
C PHE A 335 -18.49 -17.73 -4.48
N TYR A 336 -17.55 -16.80 -4.65
CA TYR A 336 -17.71 -15.66 -5.55
C TYR A 336 -17.56 -16.02 -7.03
N ALA A 337 -16.95 -17.14 -7.40
CA ALA A 337 -16.92 -17.59 -8.79
C ALA A 337 -18.31 -17.76 -9.39
N GLY A 338 -19.27 -18.23 -8.58
CA GLY A 338 -20.69 -18.31 -8.97
C GLY A 338 -21.34 -16.95 -9.19
N LEU A 339 -20.96 -15.96 -8.40
CA LEU A 339 -21.44 -14.58 -8.51
C LEU A 339 -20.83 -13.87 -9.73
N ASP A 340 -19.55 -14.07 -10.01
CA ASP A 340 -18.87 -13.54 -11.21
C ASP A 340 -19.58 -14.05 -12.47
N LYS A 341 -19.83 -15.36 -12.55
CA LYS A 341 -20.57 -15.97 -13.67
C LYS A 341 -21.97 -15.40 -13.83
N ALA A 342 -22.70 -15.22 -12.71
CA ALA A 342 -24.03 -14.63 -12.73
C ALA A 342 -24.02 -13.17 -13.20
N ALA A 343 -22.93 -12.45 -12.95
CA ALA A 343 -22.69 -11.07 -13.39
C ALA A 343 -22.13 -10.96 -14.83
N GLY A 344 -21.76 -12.09 -15.47
CA GLY A 344 -21.17 -12.11 -16.81
C GLY A 344 -19.72 -11.64 -16.86
N LEU A 345 -18.98 -11.81 -15.75
CA LEU A 345 -17.60 -11.37 -15.56
C LEU A 345 -16.56 -12.52 -15.68
N ASP A 346 -16.95 -13.66 -16.25
CA ASP A 346 -16.06 -14.83 -16.46
C ASP A 346 -15.02 -14.59 -17.56
#